data_1c91898573a3be4bd550e41f84dc4f1e
#
_entry.id   1c91898573a3be4bd550e41f84dc4f1e
#
_cell.length_a   1.000
_cell.length_b   1.000
_cell.length_c   1.000
_cell.angle_alpha   90.00
_cell.angle_beta   90.00
_cell.angle_gamma   90.00
#
_symmetry.space_group_name_H-M   'P 1'
#
loop_
_entity.id
_entity.type
_entity.pdbx_description
1 polymer ?
#
loop_
_entity_poly.entity_id
_entity_poly.type
_entity_poly.pdbx_seq_one_letter_code
_entity_poly.pdbx_strand_id
1 'polypeptide(L)'
;MKKIYSSFIVLVFILILGLSAHYYTFPDIRVSNTETVVIPGVEREYKFLFLTDMHMAIKSEQNLGEQLGDADNRMAAFVNAKGTYSSIQFAQWMKFANRSRLDGLLMGGDMIDYYSNKNVDYLYNNLKTLKIPYLYVLGNHDLYSPWNEKISGSARIYRMFQKRNPSFQSLEFPKFMICAVDNQSYQVTEEALKGMKQAVKKAVEKKKAIILLAHVPFYTEHIKSLKDASVNTWGKPLIIGEGARDTTEVTREFMKLAFAKDSPVTAVFTGDNHFYYKGKLTDRISECVIDPSFAGNGTIIKIKAKE
;
A
#
# COMPACT_ATOMS: atom_id res chain seq x y z
N MET A 1 17.03 45.29 -33.07
CA MET A 1 16.64 45.23 -31.67
C MET A 1 15.54 44.19 -31.36
N LYS A 2 14.43 44.12 -32.13
CA LYS A 2 13.33 43.12 -31.82
C LYS A 2 13.74 41.63 -31.85
N LYS A 3 14.69 41.22 -32.71
CA LYS A 3 15.16 39.82 -32.78
C LYS A 3 15.99 39.39 -31.57
N ILE A 4 16.74 40.30 -30.94
CA ILE A 4 17.60 40.00 -29.77
C ILE A 4 16.73 39.77 -28.50
N TYR A 5 15.64 40.54 -28.33
CA TYR A 5 14.72 40.36 -27.22
C TYR A 5 13.94 39.05 -27.31
N SER A 6 13.54 38.64 -28.53
CA SER A 6 12.84 37.37 -28.73
C SER A 6 13.73 36.15 -28.35
N SER A 7 15.01 36.18 -28.76
CA SER A 7 15.96 35.11 -28.43
C SER A 7 16.29 35.05 -26.92
N PHE A 8 16.37 36.21 -26.25
CA PHE A 8 16.61 36.27 -24.82
C PHE A 8 15.41 35.72 -23.99
N ILE A 9 14.18 36.06 -24.40
CA ILE A 9 12.95 35.54 -23.75
C ILE A 9 12.83 34.04 -23.91
N VAL A 10 13.14 33.48 -25.09
CA VAL A 10 13.14 32.03 -25.32
C VAL A 10 14.21 31.32 -24.47
N LEU A 11 15.41 31.90 -24.35
CA LEU A 11 16.49 31.35 -23.55
C LEU A 11 16.16 31.34 -22.03
N VAL A 12 15.53 32.43 -21.54
CA VAL A 12 15.08 32.53 -20.15
C VAL A 12 13.95 31.54 -19.88
N PHE A 13 13.02 31.33 -20.83
CA PHE A 13 11.95 30.31 -20.67
C PHE A 13 12.54 28.88 -20.66
N ILE A 14 13.51 28.57 -21.52
CA ILE A 14 14.18 27.27 -21.53
C ILE A 14 14.98 27.06 -20.25
N LEU A 15 15.66 28.10 -19.72
CA LEU A 15 16.38 28.04 -18.43
C LEU A 15 15.40 27.84 -17.26
N ILE A 16 14.27 28.52 -17.24
CA ILE A 16 13.23 28.36 -16.20
C ILE A 16 12.59 26.97 -16.27
N LEU A 17 12.31 26.45 -17.48
CA LEU A 17 11.80 25.08 -17.68
C LEU A 17 12.88 24.04 -17.35
N GLY A 18 14.15 24.28 -17.67
CA GLY A 18 15.27 23.41 -17.31
C GLY A 18 15.54 23.41 -15.80
N LEU A 19 15.46 24.56 -15.15
CA LEU A 19 15.58 24.66 -13.69
C LEU A 19 14.38 24.02 -12.98
N SER A 20 13.15 24.18 -13.51
CA SER A 20 11.99 23.51 -12.94
C SER A 20 12.05 22.00 -13.10
N ALA A 21 12.57 21.48 -14.20
CA ALA A 21 12.80 20.05 -14.38
C ALA A 21 13.88 19.48 -13.41
N HIS A 22 14.89 20.26 -13.08
CA HIS A 22 15.93 19.84 -12.15
C HIS A 22 15.48 19.81 -10.68
N TYR A 23 14.44 20.58 -10.31
CA TYR A 23 13.88 20.60 -8.93
C TYR A 23 12.95 19.42 -8.60
N TYR A 24 12.72 18.50 -9.53
CA TYR A 24 11.73 17.43 -9.37
C TYR A 24 12.29 16.00 -9.41
N THR A 25 13.60 15.83 -9.22
CA THR A 25 14.16 14.48 -9.11
C THR A 25 13.93 13.94 -7.70
N PHE A 26 13.37 12.74 -7.62
CA PHE A 26 13.28 11.93 -6.41
C PHE A 26 14.30 10.80 -6.55
N PRO A 27 15.58 11.04 -6.19
CA PRO A 27 16.69 10.17 -6.60
C PRO A 27 16.66 8.78 -5.96
N ASP A 28 15.89 8.63 -4.87
CA ASP A 28 15.89 7.42 -4.07
C ASP A 28 14.62 6.58 -4.23
N ILE A 29 13.69 7.05 -5.04
CA ILE A 29 12.42 6.37 -5.30
C ILE A 29 12.11 6.31 -6.79
N ARG A 30 11.34 5.31 -7.18
CA ARG A 30 10.87 5.15 -8.57
C ARG A 30 9.51 4.47 -8.63
N VAL A 31 8.69 4.82 -9.59
CA VAL A 31 7.55 4.00 -9.98
C VAL A 31 8.09 2.77 -10.72
N SER A 32 8.11 1.63 -10.03
CA SER A 32 8.66 0.37 -10.56
C SER A 32 7.65 -0.37 -11.43
N ASN A 33 6.36 -0.26 -11.08
CA ASN A 33 5.28 -0.97 -11.78
C ASN A 33 4.09 -0.05 -12.06
N THR A 34 3.33 -0.40 -13.07
CA THR A 34 2.02 0.17 -13.36
C THR A 34 1.02 -0.95 -13.59
N GLU A 35 0.04 -1.05 -12.71
CA GLU A 35 -1.04 -2.00 -12.81
C GLU A 35 -2.30 -1.35 -13.35
N THR A 36 -3.00 -2.04 -14.25
CA THR A 36 -4.23 -1.51 -14.84
C THR A 36 -5.41 -2.40 -14.49
N VAL A 37 -6.44 -1.79 -13.90
CA VAL A 37 -7.75 -2.41 -13.66
C VAL A 37 -8.75 -1.80 -14.63
N VAL A 38 -9.38 -2.65 -15.45
CA VAL A 38 -10.39 -2.21 -16.43
C VAL A 38 -11.77 -2.37 -15.81
N ILE A 39 -12.51 -1.27 -15.68
CA ILE A 39 -13.86 -1.26 -15.11
C ILE A 39 -14.81 -0.61 -16.12
N PRO A 40 -15.86 -1.31 -16.57
CA PRO A 40 -16.84 -0.77 -17.50
C PRO A 40 -17.51 0.51 -16.97
N GLY A 41 -17.69 1.50 -17.84
CA GLY A 41 -18.41 2.74 -17.54
C GLY A 41 -17.63 3.74 -16.67
N VAL A 42 -16.36 3.52 -16.43
CA VAL A 42 -15.47 4.55 -15.86
C VAL A 42 -15.26 5.65 -16.91
N GLU A 43 -15.50 6.91 -16.54
CA GLU A 43 -15.54 8.04 -17.49
C GLU A 43 -14.17 8.70 -17.72
N ARG A 44 -13.22 8.49 -16.80
CA ARG A 44 -11.84 8.97 -16.90
C ARG A 44 -10.86 7.98 -16.27
N GLU A 45 -9.59 8.11 -16.59
CA GLU A 45 -8.55 7.37 -15.88
C GLU A 45 -8.39 7.93 -14.45
N TYR A 46 -8.36 7.01 -13.46
CA TYR A 46 -7.97 7.29 -12.08
C TYR A 46 -6.60 6.69 -11.81
N LYS A 47 -5.80 7.38 -11.02
CA LYS A 47 -4.42 6.97 -10.68
C LYS A 47 -4.22 6.98 -9.18
N PHE A 48 -3.77 5.85 -8.65
CA PHE A 48 -3.43 5.71 -7.25
C PHE A 48 -1.97 5.29 -7.12
N LEU A 49 -1.24 5.91 -6.18
CA LEU A 49 0.05 5.39 -5.76
C LEU A 49 -0.21 4.29 -4.73
N PHE A 50 0.39 3.12 -4.92
CA PHE A 50 0.38 2.04 -3.94
C PHE A 50 1.79 1.87 -3.36
N LEU A 51 1.90 1.93 -2.04
CA LEU A 51 3.11 1.68 -1.26
C LEU A 51 2.81 0.59 -0.24
N THR A 52 3.73 -0.35 -0.05
CA THR A 52 3.63 -1.43 0.93
C THR A 52 5.01 -1.78 1.44
N ASP A 53 5.12 -2.37 2.61
CA ASP A 53 6.39 -2.87 3.13
C ASP A 53 7.49 -1.79 3.10
N MET A 54 7.19 -0.63 3.66
CA MET A 54 8.18 0.44 3.84
C MET A 54 9.17 0.12 4.95
N HIS A 55 8.74 -0.61 5.98
CA HIS A 55 9.53 -0.96 7.15
C HIS A 55 10.35 0.22 7.69
N MET A 56 9.70 1.37 7.88
CA MET A 56 10.39 2.53 8.43
C MET A 56 10.81 2.26 9.86
N ALA A 57 12.11 2.31 10.11
CA ALA A 57 12.70 2.26 11.42
C ALA A 57 13.42 3.56 11.71
N ILE A 58 13.15 4.16 12.86
CA ILE A 58 13.76 5.41 13.31
C ILE A 58 14.25 5.21 14.73
N LYS A 59 15.53 5.40 14.92
CA LYS A 59 16.17 5.38 16.22
C LYS A 59 15.57 6.45 17.13
N SER A 60 15.27 6.08 18.36
CA SER A 60 14.71 6.95 19.38
C SER A 60 15.71 7.14 20.50
N GLU A 61 15.70 8.32 21.13
CA GLU A 61 16.46 8.59 22.38
C GLU A 61 16.01 7.71 23.55
N GLN A 62 14.82 7.09 23.44
CA GLN A 62 14.30 6.12 24.41
C GLN A 62 14.87 4.72 24.23
N ASN A 63 15.53 4.45 23.09
CA ASN A 63 16.20 3.18 22.85
C ASN A 63 17.53 3.16 23.61
N LEU A 64 17.69 2.24 24.55
CA LEU A 64 18.87 2.12 25.39
C LEU A 64 19.53 0.74 25.22
N GLY A 65 20.86 0.67 25.34
CA GLY A 65 21.59 -0.58 25.32
C GLY A 65 21.36 -1.42 24.05
N GLU A 66 20.90 -2.66 24.21
CA GLU A 66 20.62 -3.60 23.10
C GLU A 66 19.56 -3.06 22.16
N GLN A 67 18.50 -2.40 22.67
CA GLN A 67 17.46 -1.78 21.83
C GLN A 67 18.02 -0.77 20.84
N LEU A 68 19.09 -0.07 21.19
CA LEU A 68 19.74 0.89 20.31
C LEU A 68 20.42 0.18 19.15
N GLY A 69 21.17 -0.92 19.44
CA GLY A 69 21.80 -1.76 18.43
C GLY A 69 20.78 -2.41 17.51
N ASP A 70 19.67 -2.91 18.07
CA ASP A 70 18.57 -3.47 17.29
C ASP A 70 17.92 -2.44 16.37
N ALA A 71 17.69 -1.22 16.86
CA ALA A 71 17.15 -0.13 16.04
C ALA A 71 18.09 0.23 14.87
N ASP A 72 19.40 0.30 15.12
CA ASP A 72 20.40 0.57 14.07
C ASP A 72 20.41 -0.57 13.02
N ASN A 73 20.39 -1.84 13.46
CA ASN A 73 20.33 -2.99 12.57
C ASN A 73 19.04 -2.99 11.72
N ARG A 74 17.90 -2.67 12.32
CA ARG A 74 16.60 -2.60 11.62
C ARG A 74 16.59 -1.45 10.62
N MET A 75 17.14 -0.29 10.95
CA MET A 75 17.29 0.82 10.01
C MET A 75 18.16 0.42 8.80
N ALA A 76 19.27 -0.28 9.06
CA ALA A 76 20.21 -0.71 8.01
C ALA A 76 19.66 -1.83 7.13
N ALA A 77 18.73 -2.66 7.65
CA ALA A 77 18.12 -3.75 6.90
C ALA A 77 17.15 -3.28 5.80
N PHE A 78 16.52 -2.10 5.98
CA PHE A 78 15.50 -1.58 5.07
C PHE A 78 15.96 -0.32 4.35
N VAL A 79 16.85 -0.52 3.41
CA VAL A 79 17.42 0.51 2.54
C VAL A 79 17.24 0.14 1.07
N ASN A 80 17.23 1.15 0.19
CA ASN A 80 17.27 0.88 -1.25
C ASN A 80 18.70 0.50 -1.71
N ALA A 81 18.87 0.22 -3.00
CA ALA A 81 20.16 -0.14 -3.59
C ALA A 81 21.26 0.93 -3.43
N LYS A 82 20.91 2.17 -3.06
CA LYS A 82 21.83 3.26 -2.78
C LYS A 82 22.17 3.41 -1.29
N GLY A 83 21.61 2.56 -0.43
CA GLY A 83 21.74 2.68 1.01
C GLY A 83 20.88 3.77 1.65
N THR A 84 19.88 4.31 0.93
CA THR A 84 18.97 5.32 1.48
C THR A 84 17.92 4.67 2.39
N TYR A 85 17.81 5.14 3.62
CA TYR A 85 16.85 4.64 4.60
C TYR A 85 15.40 4.82 4.14
N SER A 86 14.57 3.85 4.47
CA SER A 86 13.14 3.84 4.12
C SER A 86 12.37 5.07 4.62
N SER A 87 12.75 5.64 5.75
CA SER A 87 12.15 6.89 6.25
C SER A 87 12.41 8.10 5.33
N ILE A 88 13.62 8.21 4.75
CA ILE A 88 13.96 9.26 3.77
C ILE A 88 13.17 9.03 2.48
N GLN A 89 13.10 7.79 2.02
CA GLN A 89 12.33 7.41 0.84
C GLN A 89 10.84 7.74 1.02
N PHE A 90 10.27 7.44 2.20
CA PHE A 90 8.86 7.75 2.48
C PHE A 90 8.56 9.25 2.40
N ALA A 91 9.43 10.09 2.95
CA ALA A 91 9.30 11.55 2.81
C ALA A 91 9.35 12.00 1.34
N GLN A 92 10.14 11.35 0.48
CA GLN A 92 10.15 11.61 -0.96
C GLN A 92 8.86 11.16 -1.62
N TRP A 93 8.30 10.00 -1.24
CA TRP A 93 7.00 9.53 -1.72
C TRP A 93 5.87 10.49 -1.40
N MET A 94 5.84 11.09 -0.20
CA MET A 94 4.83 12.10 0.16
C MET A 94 4.94 13.35 -0.73
N LYS A 95 6.17 13.80 -1.01
CA LYS A 95 6.41 14.91 -1.94
C LYS A 95 6.00 14.54 -3.37
N PHE A 96 6.32 13.33 -3.82
CA PHE A 96 5.90 12.81 -5.13
C PHE A 96 4.37 12.78 -5.24
N ALA A 97 3.68 12.20 -4.23
CA ALA A 97 2.23 12.11 -4.21
C ALA A 97 1.54 13.49 -4.31
N ASN A 98 2.08 14.49 -3.58
CA ASN A 98 1.54 15.86 -3.62
C ASN A 98 1.78 16.61 -4.93
N ARG A 99 2.76 16.19 -5.72
CA ARG A 99 3.14 16.84 -6.98
C ARG A 99 2.60 16.12 -8.20
N SER A 100 2.28 14.85 -8.06
CA SER A 100 1.72 14.02 -9.11
C SER A 100 0.19 14.18 -9.17
N ARG A 101 -0.39 14.04 -10.37
CA ARG A 101 -1.84 14.03 -10.54
C ARG A 101 -2.42 12.67 -10.15
N LEU A 102 -2.50 12.42 -8.85
CA LEU A 102 -3.04 11.18 -8.27
C LEU A 102 -4.40 11.43 -7.62
N ASP A 103 -5.25 10.43 -7.68
CA ASP A 103 -6.56 10.43 -7.04
C ASP A 103 -6.51 9.93 -5.58
N GLY A 104 -5.39 9.33 -5.17
CA GLY A 104 -5.16 8.90 -3.79
C GLY A 104 -3.86 8.13 -3.60
N LEU A 105 -3.51 7.94 -2.32
CA LEU A 105 -2.44 7.05 -1.85
C LEU A 105 -3.07 5.83 -1.17
N LEU A 106 -2.59 4.64 -1.53
CA LEU A 106 -2.98 3.37 -0.96
C LEU A 106 -1.76 2.76 -0.27
N MET A 107 -1.89 2.42 1.01
CA MET A 107 -0.81 1.83 1.80
C MET A 107 -1.19 0.41 2.20
N GLY A 108 -0.37 -0.55 1.77
CA GLY A 108 -0.62 -1.99 1.85
C GLY A 108 -0.12 -2.65 3.14
N GLY A 109 0.27 -1.90 4.16
CA GLY A 109 0.76 -2.42 5.44
C GLY A 109 2.28 -2.42 5.55
N ASP A 110 2.76 -2.74 6.75
CA ASP A 110 4.17 -2.72 7.14
C ASP A 110 4.86 -1.39 6.80
N MET A 111 4.14 -0.29 7.08
CA MET A 111 4.68 1.04 6.85
C MET A 111 5.76 1.40 7.85
N ILE A 112 5.66 0.89 9.09
CA ILE A 112 6.73 0.93 10.09
C ILE A 112 7.23 -0.49 10.36
N ASP A 113 8.52 -0.62 10.70
CA ASP A 113 9.14 -1.92 10.93
C ASP A 113 8.83 -2.49 12.32
N TYR A 114 8.63 -1.63 13.28
CA TYR A 114 8.17 -1.95 14.62
C TYR A 114 7.43 -0.77 15.22
N TYR A 115 6.50 -1.08 16.10
CA TYR A 115 5.80 -0.05 16.84
C TYR A 115 6.73 0.65 17.82
N SER A 116 6.89 1.95 17.63
CA SER A 116 7.42 2.89 18.61
C SER A 116 6.70 4.22 18.43
N ASN A 117 6.66 5.02 19.48
CA ASN A 117 6.07 6.36 19.39
C ASN A 117 6.74 7.20 18.29
N LYS A 118 8.06 7.06 18.13
CA LYS A 118 8.85 7.78 17.13
C LYS A 118 8.45 7.38 15.71
N ASN A 119 8.36 6.07 15.43
CA ASN A 119 7.97 5.56 14.11
C ASN A 119 6.55 5.99 13.74
N VAL A 120 5.62 5.82 14.69
CA VAL A 120 4.21 6.20 14.48
C VAL A 120 4.05 7.70 14.27
N ASP A 121 4.74 8.53 15.06
CA ASP A 121 4.68 9.99 14.89
C ASP A 121 5.32 10.43 13.57
N TYR A 122 6.40 9.80 13.14
CA TYR A 122 7.02 10.12 11.86
C TYR A 122 6.08 9.78 10.69
N LEU A 123 5.49 8.59 10.69
CA LEU A 123 4.51 8.19 9.68
C LEU A 123 3.34 9.18 9.66
N TYR A 124 2.74 9.47 10.82
CA TYR A 124 1.61 10.38 10.94
C TYR A 124 1.93 11.80 10.45
N ASN A 125 3.08 12.35 10.85
CA ASN A 125 3.47 13.71 10.46
C ASN A 125 3.70 13.83 8.95
N ASN A 126 4.24 12.80 8.31
CA ASN A 126 4.35 12.77 6.85
C ASN A 126 2.97 12.67 6.18
N LEU A 127 2.08 11.79 6.66
CA LEU A 127 0.72 11.66 6.12
C LEU A 127 -0.11 12.95 6.24
N LYS A 128 0.12 13.75 7.29
CA LYS A 128 -0.52 15.08 7.42
C LYS A 128 -0.15 16.06 6.31
N THR A 129 0.95 15.84 5.61
CA THR A 129 1.37 16.69 4.49
C THR A 129 0.62 16.39 3.19
N LEU A 130 -0.09 15.26 3.11
CA LEU A 130 -0.80 14.85 1.90
C LEU A 130 -1.98 15.76 1.59
N LYS A 131 -2.09 16.10 0.30
CA LYS A 131 -3.20 16.88 -0.28
C LYS A 131 -4.25 16.01 -0.97
N ILE A 132 -4.02 14.70 -1.02
CA ILE A 132 -4.89 13.70 -1.62
C ILE A 132 -5.38 12.73 -0.55
N PRO A 133 -6.56 12.08 -0.74
CA PRO A 133 -7.03 11.08 0.20
C PRO A 133 -6.11 9.86 0.23
N TYR A 134 -6.12 9.13 1.36
CA TYR A 134 -5.41 7.88 1.47
C TYR A 134 -6.23 6.80 2.16
N LEU A 135 -5.89 5.53 1.91
CA LEU A 135 -6.27 4.36 2.71
C LEU A 135 -5.00 3.71 3.28
N TYR A 136 -5.14 3.15 4.47
CA TYR A 136 -4.06 2.45 5.16
C TYR A 136 -4.54 1.09 5.68
N VAL A 137 -3.96 0.02 5.17
CA VAL A 137 -4.09 -1.33 5.73
C VAL A 137 -2.97 -1.51 6.75
N LEU A 138 -3.26 -2.12 7.90
CA LEU A 138 -2.21 -2.53 8.84
C LEU A 138 -1.46 -3.75 8.30
N GLY A 139 -0.14 -3.75 8.47
CA GLY A 139 0.67 -4.94 8.39
C GLY A 139 1.02 -5.47 9.79
N ASN A 140 1.61 -6.65 9.86
CA ASN A 140 1.94 -7.28 11.15
C ASN A 140 3.05 -6.52 11.90
N HIS A 141 3.97 -5.87 11.19
CA HIS A 141 5.01 -5.03 11.79
C HIS A 141 4.47 -3.71 12.36
N ASP A 142 3.39 -3.18 11.83
CA ASP A 142 2.81 -1.92 12.31
C ASP A 142 2.32 -1.99 13.78
N LEU A 143 2.02 -3.20 14.26
CA LEU A 143 1.58 -3.47 15.63
C LEU A 143 2.58 -4.29 16.45
N TYR A 144 3.71 -4.69 15.88
CA TYR A 144 4.72 -5.49 16.58
C TYR A 144 5.74 -4.61 17.28
N SER A 145 6.07 -4.91 18.53
CA SER A 145 7.21 -4.31 19.23
C SER A 145 8.13 -5.42 19.72
N PRO A 146 9.39 -5.47 19.25
CA PRO A 146 10.36 -6.50 19.69
C PRO A 146 10.76 -6.35 21.16
N TRP A 147 10.47 -5.20 21.76
CA TRP A 147 10.88 -4.89 23.14
C TRP A 147 9.73 -4.99 24.15
N ASN A 148 8.65 -5.69 23.81
CA ASN A 148 7.45 -5.82 24.67
C ASN A 148 6.85 -4.48 25.13
N GLU A 149 7.11 -3.40 24.39
CA GLU A 149 6.37 -2.16 24.59
C GLU A 149 4.89 -2.48 24.41
N LYS A 150 4.13 -2.33 25.49
CA LYS A 150 2.68 -2.56 25.43
C LYS A 150 2.10 -1.60 24.42
N ILE A 151 1.70 -2.14 23.29
CA ILE A 151 0.89 -1.43 22.28
C ILE A 151 -0.53 -1.25 22.86
N SER A 152 -0.61 -0.98 24.16
CA SER A 152 -1.85 -0.84 24.86
C SER A 152 -2.60 0.38 24.35
N GLY A 153 -3.69 0.11 23.64
CA GLY A 153 -4.64 1.12 23.24
C GLY A 153 -4.01 2.22 22.42
N SER A 154 -3.33 1.84 21.35
CA SER A 154 -2.55 2.77 20.54
C SER A 154 -3.43 3.74 19.76
N ALA A 155 -4.17 4.58 20.50
CA ALA A 155 -4.84 5.76 19.93
C ALA A 155 -3.91 6.54 18.98
N ARG A 156 -2.59 6.35 19.15
CA ARG A 156 -1.56 6.98 18.33
C ARG A 156 -1.52 6.42 16.91
N ILE A 157 -1.55 5.10 16.70
CA ILE A 157 -1.58 4.53 15.35
C ILE A 157 -2.96 4.72 14.70
N TYR A 158 -4.04 4.71 15.50
CA TYR A 158 -5.40 4.91 14.99
C TYR A 158 -5.64 6.32 14.43
N ARG A 159 -4.79 7.31 14.77
CA ARG A 159 -4.84 8.63 14.13
C ARG A 159 -4.69 8.58 12.61
N MET A 160 -3.99 7.58 12.08
CA MET A 160 -3.77 7.40 10.64
C MET A 160 -5.04 7.03 9.89
N PHE A 161 -6.00 6.44 10.59
CA PHE A 161 -7.27 6.05 9.98
C PHE A 161 -8.27 7.20 9.84
N GLN A 162 -7.95 8.42 10.32
CA GLN A 162 -8.81 9.58 10.17
C GLN A 162 -10.26 9.32 10.66
N LYS A 163 -10.39 8.66 11.80
CA LYS A 163 -11.67 8.21 12.41
C LYS A 163 -12.41 7.09 11.64
N ARG A 164 -11.80 6.51 10.58
CA ARG A 164 -12.35 5.31 9.94
C ARG A 164 -12.09 4.08 10.81
N ASN A 165 -12.83 3.00 10.55
CA ASN A 165 -12.56 1.72 11.21
C ASN A 165 -11.28 1.10 10.64
N PRO A 166 -10.24 0.81 11.46
CA PRO A 166 -9.00 0.20 10.97
C PRO A 166 -9.21 -1.20 10.38
N SER A 167 -10.21 -1.95 10.85
CA SER A 167 -10.49 -3.28 10.32
C SER A 167 -11.09 -3.25 8.91
N PHE A 168 -11.82 -2.17 8.58
CA PHE A 168 -12.41 -2.00 7.24
C PHE A 168 -12.57 -0.52 6.89
N GLN A 169 -12.04 -0.14 5.74
CA GLN A 169 -12.17 1.21 5.20
C GLN A 169 -12.58 1.16 3.73
N SER A 170 -13.17 2.24 3.22
CA SER A 170 -13.43 2.35 1.80
C SER A 170 -13.30 3.79 1.29
N LEU A 171 -12.89 3.91 0.02
CA LEU A 171 -13.04 5.11 -0.81
C LEU A 171 -14.02 4.78 -1.93
N GLU A 172 -15.00 5.65 -2.13
CA GLU A 172 -16.08 5.43 -3.09
C GLU A 172 -15.94 6.38 -4.28
N PHE A 173 -16.05 5.82 -5.48
CA PHE A 173 -16.04 6.52 -6.75
C PHE A 173 -17.33 6.20 -7.55
N PRO A 174 -17.64 6.92 -8.64
CA PRO A 174 -18.89 6.70 -9.37
C PRO A 174 -19.14 5.26 -9.80
N LYS A 175 -18.13 4.54 -10.31
CA LYS A 175 -18.23 3.19 -10.87
C LYS A 175 -17.49 2.10 -10.09
N PHE A 176 -16.75 2.46 -9.05
CA PHE A 176 -16.01 1.51 -8.24
C PHE A 176 -15.85 1.97 -6.79
N MET A 177 -15.40 1.08 -5.97
CA MET A 177 -14.98 1.31 -4.58
C MET A 177 -13.59 0.69 -4.39
N ILE A 178 -12.75 1.31 -3.58
CA ILE A 178 -11.53 0.70 -3.06
C ILE A 178 -11.80 0.36 -1.61
N CYS A 179 -11.71 -0.93 -1.25
CA CYS A 179 -11.94 -1.43 0.10
C CYS A 179 -10.63 -1.92 0.69
N ALA A 180 -10.27 -1.44 1.86
CA ALA A 180 -9.10 -1.83 2.61
C ALA A 180 -9.52 -2.70 3.80
N VAL A 181 -8.93 -3.89 3.92
CA VAL A 181 -9.30 -4.95 4.86
C VAL A 181 -8.11 -5.33 5.72
N ASP A 182 -8.29 -5.32 7.03
CA ASP A 182 -7.30 -5.81 7.98
C ASP A 182 -7.24 -7.34 7.95
N ASN A 183 -6.07 -7.86 7.60
CA ASN A 183 -5.73 -9.28 7.65
C ASN A 183 -4.30 -9.51 8.17
N GLN A 184 -3.73 -8.53 8.86
CA GLN A 184 -2.33 -8.51 9.32
C GLN A 184 -1.98 -9.69 10.25
N SER A 185 -2.96 -10.28 10.94
CA SER A 185 -2.76 -11.48 11.77
C SER A 185 -2.77 -12.78 10.96
N TYR A 186 -2.75 -12.72 9.63
CA TYR A 186 -3.00 -13.83 8.71
C TYR A 186 -4.42 -14.42 8.83
N GLN A 187 -5.33 -13.63 9.37
CA GLN A 187 -6.75 -13.90 9.45
C GLN A 187 -7.53 -12.61 9.24
N VAL A 188 -8.74 -12.74 8.71
CA VAL A 188 -9.68 -11.62 8.60
C VAL A 188 -10.46 -11.51 9.91
N THR A 189 -10.67 -10.28 10.39
CA THR A 189 -11.48 -10.03 11.60
C THR A 189 -12.98 -10.06 11.30
N GLU A 190 -13.82 -10.25 12.34
CA GLU A 190 -15.28 -10.19 12.21
C GLU A 190 -15.76 -8.80 11.73
N GLU A 191 -15.12 -7.74 12.22
CA GLU A 191 -15.40 -6.37 11.80
C GLU A 191 -15.07 -6.15 10.32
N ALA A 192 -13.96 -6.72 9.86
CA ALA A 192 -13.58 -6.66 8.46
C ALA A 192 -14.58 -7.42 7.56
N LEU A 193 -15.00 -8.62 7.98
CA LEU A 193 -16.05 -9.39 7.29
C LEU A 193 -17.37 -8.63 7.25
N LYS A 194 -17.80 -8.02 8.38
CA LYS A 194 -19.02 -7.21 8.44
C LYS A 194 -18.93 -6.01 7.48
N GLY A 195 -17.81 -5.31 7.47
CA GLY A 195 -17.56 -4.20 6.54
C GLY A 195 -17.63 -4.64 5.08
N MET A 196 -17.01 -5.79 4.76
CA MET A 196 -17.03 -6.35 3.41
C MET A 196 -18.43 -6.77 2.96
N LYS A 197 -19.25 -7.38 3.85
CA LYS A 197 -20.67 -7.70 3.56
C LYS A 197 -21.45 -6.44 3.16
N GLN A 198 -21.26 -5.35 3.89
CA GLN A 198 -21.91 -4.06 3.58
C GLN A 198 -21.43 -3.47 2.25
N ALA A 199 -20.11 -3.54 1.99
CA ALA A 199 -19.52 -3.03 0.76
C ALA A 199 -20.01 -3.83 -0.46
N VAL A 200 -20.03 -5.15 -0.40
CA VAL A 200 -20.55 -6.02 -1.47
C VAL A 200 -22.01 -5.72 -1.75
N LYS A 201 -22.87 -5.66 -0.71
CA LYS A 201 -24.28 -5.28 -0.87
C LYS A 201 -24.41 -3.93 -1.60
N LYS A 202 -23.72 -2.90 -1.11
CA LYS A 202 -23.75 -1.56 -1.70
C LYS A 202 -23.23 -1.55 -3.15
N ALA A 203 -22.17 -2.29 -3.42
CA ALA A 203 -21.58 -2.38 -4.75
C ALA A 203 -22.53 -3.03 -5.75
N VAL A 204 -23.20 -4.10 -5.36
CA VAL A 204 -24.24 -4.77 -6.18
C VAL A 204 -25.41 -3.82 -6.46
N GLU A 205 -25.97 -3.19 -5.41
CA GLU A 205 -27.09 -2.24 -5.54
C GLU A 205 -26.76 -1.06 -6.47
N LYS A 206 -25.53 -0.54 -6.37
CA LYS A 206 -25.07 0.62 -7.15
C LYS A 206 -24.31 0.27 -8.43
N LYS A 207 -24.23 -1.01 -8.80
CA LYS A 207 -23.51 -1.53 -9.96
C LYS A 207 -22.05 -1.02 -10.02
N LYS A 208 -21.34 -1.12 -8.88
CA LYS A 208 -19.94 -0.74 -8.75
C LYS A 208 -19.05 -1.96 -8.68
N ALA A 209 -17.83 -1.84 -9.20
CA ALA A 209 -16.76 -2.79 -8.96
C ALA A 209 -16.09 -2.53 -7.59
N ILE A 210 -15.48 -3.56 -7.00
CA ILE A 210 -14.63 -3.43 -5.81
C ILE A 210 -13.19 -3.76 -6.19
N ILE A 211 -12.26 -2.91 -5.77
CA ILE A 211 -10.83 -3.17 -5.71
C ILE A 211 -10.50 -3.40 -4.25
N LEU A 212 -9.94 -4.57 -3.92
CA LEU A 212 -9.63 -4.97 -2.56
C LEU A 212 -8.16 -4.70 -2.26
N LEU A 213 -7.89 -4.10 -1.11
CA LEU A 213 -6.56 -3.95 -0.53
C LEU A 213 -6.48 -4.79 0.75
N ALA A 214 -5.43 -5.55 0.91
CA ALA A 214 -5.08 -6.26 2.13
C ALA A 214 -3.55 -6.28 2.27
N HIS A 215 -3.03 -6.67 3.44
CA HIS A 215 -1.58 -6.79 3.61
C HIS A 215 -1.12 -8.16 3.13
N VAL A 216 -1.61 -9.22 3.76
CA VAL A 216 -1.23 -10.60 3.44
C VAL A 216 -1.97 -11.09 2.20
N PRO A 217 -1.29 -11.71 1.23
CA PRO A 217 -1.91 -12.23 0.03
C PRO A 217 -2.89 -13.37 0.32
N PHE A 218 -3.93 -13.45 -0.51
CA PHE A 218 -4.87 -14.56 -0.48
C PHE A 218 -4.42 -15.70 -1.40
N TYR A 219 -4.77 -16.90 -1.03
CA TYR A 219 -4.44 -18.12 -1.77
C TYR A 219 -5.69 -18.87 -2.20
N THR A 220 -5.70 -19.28 -3.45
CA THR A 220 -6.60 -20.29 -4.00
C THR A 220 -5.80 -21.25 -4.87
N GLU A 221 -6.36 -22.39 -5.23
CA GLU A 221 -5.70 -23.36 -6.10
C GLU A 221 -5.35 -22.80 -7.51
N HIS A 222 -5.99 -21.70 -7.93
CA HIS A 222 -5.65 -21.01 -9.20
C HIS A 222 -4.28 -20.35 -9.19
N ILE A 223 -3.73 -19.98 -8.00
CA ILE A 223 -2.45 -19.28 -7.86
C ILE A 223 -1.40 -20.09 -7.10
N LYS A 224 -1.36 -21.40 -7.33
CA LYS A 224 -0.39 -22.31 -6.69
C LYS A 224 1.05 -21.79 -6.74
N SER A 225 1.46 -21.19 -7.87
CA SER A 225 2.79 -20.58 -8.04
C SER A 225 3.11 -19.47 -7.05
N LEU A 226 2.12 -18.75 -6.51
CA LEU A 226 2.33 -17.77 -5.42
C LEU A 226 2.78 -18.48 -4.14
N LYS A 227 2.16 -19.60 -3.80
CA LYS A 227 2.55 -20.40 -2.64
C LYS A 227 3.99 -20.90 -2.78
N ASP A 228 4.33 -21.43 -3.96
CA ASP A 228 5.68 -21.91 -4.24
C ASP A 228 6.72 -20.78 -4.15
N ALA A 229 6.41 -19.61 -4.72
CA ALA A 229 7.27 -18.42 -4.64
C ALA A 229 7.48 -17.97 -3.19
N SER A 230 6.40 -17.91 -2.39
CA SER A 230 6.48 -17.54 -0.98
C SER A 230 7.33 -18.53 -0.17
N VAL A 231 7.14 -19.84 -0.38
CA VAL A 231 7.95 -20.87 0.28
C VAL A 231 9.41 -20.79 -0.13
N ASN A 232 9.70 -20.58 -1.41
CA ASN A 232 11.08 -20.45 -1.91
C ASN A 232 11.79 -19.22 -1.31
N THR A 233 11.06 -18.12 -1.08
CA THR A 233 11.63 -16.88 -0.53
C THR A 233 11.79 -16.95 1.00
N TRP A 234 10.79 -17.49 1.70
CA TRP A 234 10.68 -17.37 3.15
C TRP A 234 10.79 -18.71 3.91
N GLY A 235 10.91 -19.84 3.21
CA GLY A 235 10.89 -21.18 3.82
C GLY A 235 9.51 -21.62 4.34
N LYS A 236 8.49 -20.75 4.19
CA LYS A 236 7.11 -21.00 4.61
C LYS A 236 6.15 -20.14 3.78
N PRO A 237 4.87 -20.54 3.61
CA PRO A 237 3.90 -19.74 2.89
C PRO A 237 3.43 -18.55 3.74
N LEU A 238 3.70 -17.33 3.29
CA LEU A 238 3.18 -16.07 3.87
C LEU A 238 1.93 -15.65 3.10
N ILE A 239 0.86 -16.45 3.18
CA ILE A 239 -0.40 -16.29 2.44
C ILE A 239 -1.58 -16.80 3.28
N ILE A 240 -2.78 -16.34 2.97
CA ILE A 240 -4.04 -16.77 3.62
C ILE A 240 -4.86 -17.61 2.66
N GLY A 241 -5.25 -18.82 3.07
CA GLY A 241 -6.11 -19.69 2.28
C GLY A 241 -5.92 -21.16 2.62
N GLU A 242 -6.73 -22.03 1.99
CA GLU A 242 -6.67 -23.46 2.23
C GLU A 242 -5.30 -24.04 1.87
N GLY A 243 -4.75 -24.86 2.77
CA GLY A 243 -3.45 -25.50 2.61
C GLY A 243 -2.23 -24.57 2.80
N ALA A 244 -2.41 -23.32 3.22
CA ALA A 244 -1.35 -22.40 3.57
C ALA A 244 -1.21 -22.23 5.08
N ARG A 245 -2.31 -21.92 5.75
CA ARG A 245 -2.49 -21.86 7.20
C ARG A 245 -3.90 -22.31 7.53
N ASP A 246 -4.12 -22.77 8.76
CA ASP A 246 -5.48 -23.02 9.24
C ASP A 246 -6.27 -21.71 9.23
N THR A 247 -7.21 -21.60 8.32
CA THR A 247 -8.07 -20.42 8.23
C THR A 247 -9.21 -20.52 9.23
N THR A 248 -9.50 -19.42 9.92
CA THR A 248 -10.70 -19.31 10.77
C THR A 248 -11.97 -19.38 9.90
N GLU A 249 -13.09 -19.67 10.54
CA GLU A 249 -14.38 -19.67 9.85
C GLU A 249 -14.70 -18.29 9.26
N VAL A 250 -14.42 -17.22 10.01
CA VAL A 250 -14.56 -15.83 9.54
C VAL A 250 -13.75 -15.57 8.27
N THR A 251 -12.50 -16.03 8.24
CA THR A 251 -11.63 -15.88 7.06
C THR A 251 -12.16 -16.66 5.86
N ARG A 252 -12.65 -17.89 6.07
CA ARG A 252 -13.26 -18.69 5.00
C ARG A 252 -14.54 -18.04 4.48
N GLU A 253 -15.40 -17.51 5.36
CA GLU A 253 -16.61 -16.79 4.97
C GLU A 253 -16.27 -15.53 4.16
N PHE A 254 -15.26 -14.77 4.60
CA PHE A 254 -14.77 -13.61 3.87
C PHE A 254 -14.31 -13.99 2.45
N MET A 255 -13.48 -15.00 2.32
CA MET A 255 -12.95 -15.44 1.02
C MET A 255 -14.09 -15.94 0.12
N LYS A 256 -15.04 -16.71 0.67
CA LYS A 256 -16.22 -17.16 -0.05
C LYS A 256 -17.08 -15.99 -0.57
N LEU A 257 -17.24 -14.94 0.23
CA LEU A 257 -17.97 -13.74 -0.16
C LEU A 257 -17.20 -12.92 -1.21
N ALA A 258 -15.93 -12.64 -0.92
CA ALA A 258 -15.11 -11.75 -1.74
C ALA A 258 -14.78 -12.34 -3.12
N PHE A 259 -14.61 -13.67 -3.19
CA PHE A 259 -14.13 -14.35 -4.39
C PHE A 259 -15.22 -15.20 -5.08
N ALA A 260 -16.49 -15.06 -4.68
CA ALA A 260 -17.61 -15.69 -5.37
C ALA A 260 -17.66 -15.30 -6.86
N LYS A 261 -18.25 -16.18 -7.67
CA LYS A 261 -18.37 -15.97 -9.13
C LYS A 261 -19.09 -14.67 -9.48
N ASP A 262 -20.07 -14.28 -8.68
CA ASP A 262 -20.93 -13.08 -8.82
C ASP A 262 -20.47 -11.90 -7.95
N SER A 263 -19.36 -12.05 -7.21
CA SER A 263 -18.81 -10.96 -6.38
C SER A 263 -18.45 -9.74 -7.24
N PRO A 264 -18.67 -8.51 -6.75
CA PRO A 264 -18.24 -7.30 -7.44
C PRO A 264 -16.71 -7.05 -7.36
N VAL A 265 -15.94 -7.86 -6.63
CA VAL A 265 -14.49 -7.76 -6.57
C VAL A 265 -13.88 -8.08 -7.93
N THR A 266 -12.97 -7.23 -8.40
CA THR A 266 -12.32 -7.35 -9.72
C THR A 266 -10.81 -7.51 -9.63
N ALA A 267 -10.18 -6.94 -8.61
CA ALA A 267 -8.75 -7.01 -8.38
C ALA A 267 -8.44 -6.95 -6.88
N VAL A 268 -7.33 -7.58 -6.49
CA VAL A 268 -6.76 -7.59 -5.15
C VAL A 268 -5.32 -7.08 -5.23
N PHE A 269 -4.93 -6.20 -4.32
CA PHE A 269 -3.56 -5.70 -4.17
C PHE A 269 -3.09 -5.95 -2.74
N THR A 270 -1.90 -6.54 -2.63
CA THR A 270 -1.32 -6.97 -1.36
C THR A 270 0.19 -6.70 -1.29
N GLY A 271 0.81 -6.95 -0.13
CA GLY A 271 2.25 -6.87 0.14
C GLY A 271 2.79 -8.13 0.82
N ASP A 272 3.44 -7.97 2.00
CA ASP A 272 3.94 -8.98 2.94
C ASP A 272 5.07 -9.90 2.40
N ASN A 273 5.00 -10.28 1.14
CA ASN A 273 5.93 -11.25 0.56
C ASN A 273 7.24 -10.65 0.02
N HIS A 274 7.37 -9.33 -0.03
CA HIS A 274 8.56 -8.59 -0.49
C HIS A 274 9.05 -8.96 -1.90
N PHE A 275 8.15 -9.41 -2.77
CA PHE A 275 8.42 -9.61 -4.19
C PHE A 275 7.18 -9.27 -5.02
N TYR A 276 7.40 -8.95 -6.30
CA TYR A 276 6.30 -8.76 -7.22
C TYR A 276 5.76 -10.10 -7.72
N TYR A 277 4.44 -10.26 -7.64
CA TYR A 277 3.74 -11.39 -8.24
C TYR A 277 2.39 -10.93 -8.79
N LYS A 278 1.97 -11.51 -9.91
CA LYS A 278 0.64 -11.28 -10.47
C LYS A 278 0.05 -12.59 -10.96
N GLY A 279 -1.12 -12.93 -10.48
CA GLY A 279 -1.82 -14.15 -10.84
C GLY A 279 -3.34 -13.99 -10.85
N LYS A 280 -4.02 -15.03 -11.26
CA LYS A 280 -5.47 -15.16 -11.22
C LYS A 280 -5.88 -15.83 -9.92
N LEU A 281 -6.42 -15.07 -8.98
CA LEU A 281 -6.98 -15.61 -7.73
C LEU A 281 -8.23 -16.45 -8.00
N THR A 282 -8.99 -16.06 -9.02
CA THR A 282 -10.08 -16.83 -9.65
C THR A 282 -10.02 -16.60 -11.16
N ASP A 283 -10.84 -17.26 -11.94
CA ASP A 283 -10.92 -17.00 -13.40
C ASP A 283 -11.12 -15.52 -13.74
N ARG A 284 -11.73 -14.77 -12.84
CA ARG A 284 -12.15 -13.38 -13.04
C ARG A 284 -11.33 -12.36 -12.24
N ILE A 285 -10.91 -12.71 -11.02
CA ILE A 285 -10.22 -11.81 -10.10
C ILE A 285 -8.71 -12.01 -10.23
N SER A 286 -7.99 -10.92 -10.43
CA SER A 286 -6.52 -10.93 -10.39
C SER A 286 -6.03 -10.48 -9.01
N GLU A 287 -4.95 -11.09 -8.53
CA GLU A 287 -4.19 -10.63 -7.37
C GLU A 287 -2.81 -10.16 -7.82
N CYS A 288 -2.41 -9.01 -7.30
CA CYS A 288 -1.09 -8.43 -7.46
C CYS A 288 -0.46 -8.28 -6.07
N VAL A 289 0.58 -9.05 -5.80
CA VAL A 289 1.51 -8.83 -4.68
C VAL A 289 2.54 -7.82 -5.14
N ILE A 290 2.72 -6.74 -4.42
CA ILE A 290 3.54 -5.61 -4.84
C ILE A 290 4.91 -5.66 -4.20
N ASP A 291 5.93 -5.22 -4.95
CA ASP A 291 7.31 -5.07 -4.48
C ASP A 291 7.40 -4.21 -3.23
N PRO A 292 8.34 -4.51 -2.32
CA PRO A 292 8.50 -3.74 -1.10
C PRO A 292 8.99 -2.32 -1.40
N SER A 293 8.35 -1.36 -0.73
CA SER A 293 8.65 0.06 -0.96
C SER A 293 9.94 0.52 -0.28
N PHE A 294 10.48 -0.23 0.70
CA PHE A 294 11.81 0.06 1.26
C PHE A 294 12.93 -0.06 0.21
N ALA A 295 12.72 -0.82 -0.86
CA ALA A 295 13.65 -0.93 -1.98
C ALA A 295 13.62 0.30 -2.93
N GLY A 296 12.88 1.33 -2.60
CA GLY A 296 12.67 2.53 -3.44
C GLY A 296 11.55 2.37 -4.46
N ASN A 297 10.80 1.29 -4.40
CA ASN A 297 9.77 0.95 -5.36
C ASN A 297 8.39 1.51 -4.95
N GLY A 298 7.59 1.88 -5.95
CA GLY A 298 6.18 2.19 -5.79
C GLY A 298 5.40 1.80 -7.04
N THR A 299 4.14 1.45 -6.88
CA THR A 299 3.28 1.03 -7.99
C THR A 299 2.19 2.04 -8.27
N ILE A 300 1.97 2.36 -9.54
CA ILE A 300 0.79 3.13 -9.95
C ILE A 300 -0.33 2.17 -10.34
N ILE A 301 -1.44 2.25 -9.65
CA ILE A 301 -2.67 1.55 -10.04
C ILE A 301 -3.51 2.50 -10.88
N LYS A 302 -3.73 2.13 -12.14
CA LYS A 302 -4.60 2.84 -13.08
C LYS A 302 -5.95 2.13 -13.16
N ILE A 303 -7.01 2.90 -13.06
CA ILE A 303 -8.38 2.40 -13.26
C ILE A 303 -8.95 3.14 -14.47
N LYS A 304 -9.30 2.40 -15.50
CA LYS A 304 -9.80 2.97 -16.77
C LYS A 304 -10.98 2.19 -17.32
N ALA A 305 -11.70 2.79 -18.27
CA ALA A 305 -12.69 2.07 -19.05
C ALA A 305 -12.08 0.97 -19.91
N LYS A 306 -12.92 0.05 -20.35
CA LYS A 306 -12.58 -0.82 -21.48
C LYS A 306 -12.57 0.03 -22.75
N GLU A 307 -11.49 -0.04 -23.47
CA GLU A 307 -11.39 0.57 -24.81
C GLU A 307 -12.33 -0.10 -25.80
#